data_59829c7ee24fcbad1ef6182225ac52e5
#
_entry.id   59829c7ee24fcbad1ef6182225ac52e5
#
_cell.length_a   1.000
_cell.length_b   1.000
_cell.length_c   1.000
_cell.angle_alpha   90.00
_cell.angle_beta   90.00
_cell.angle_gamma   90.00
#
_symmetry.space_group_name_H-M   'P 1'
#
loop_
_entity.id
_entity.type
_entity.pdbx_description
1 polymer ?
#
loop_
_entity_poly.entity_id
_entity_poly.type
_entity_poly.pdbx_seq_one_letter_code
_entity_poly.pdbx_strand_id
1 'polypeptide(L)'
;MERVRDFSPYELKVSVYDGAAEKRTMLMDGHLYMVKFGYDAAPQEEHPSRTSYVNLPVNEYIGSKVFAASGIPTQDVILGDYKGRSVVACRDFMYEMDPNLMLLHFKQLEISMPGGSSRSKARPDWEFVSQVLDEHDALEGIRARARHRFLQMTCVDALIGNFDRHANNWGFIADRRTADILDLAPVYDCGSSLSPSLSREGMRERVEDPQQMREANMAAPYMAMNVGGKRRKFAFFLTSETARPFRAELPELWPRLSEEVTDRIVEQTPGLDDLQRVFYKATLDARRKYVLGPAYRMALKEAETSTATVGNDTLATDIVPGIPFPGLGGNPGLLH
;
A
#
# COMPACT_ATOMS: atom_id res chain seq x y z
N MET A 1 6.88 25.60 -9.96
CA MET A 1 6.24 25.09 -8.71
C MET A 1 4.74 25.20 -8.87
N GLU A 2 4.02 24.11 -8.66
CA GLU A 2 2.55 24.20 -8.55
C GLU A 2 2.19 25.08 -7.36
N ARG A 3 1.21 25.97 -7.58
CA ARG A 3 0.72 26.88 -6.54
C ARG A 3 -0.12 26.06 -5.54
N VAL A 4 0.09 26.27 -4.26
CA VAL A 4 -0.75 25.67 -3.21
C VAL A 4 -2.20 26.07 -3.45
N ARG A 5 -3.12 25.12 -3.50
CA ARG A 5 -4.55 25.37 -3.70
C ARG A 5 -5.13 26.06 -2.47
N ASP A 6 -5.80 27.19 -2.64
CA ASP A 6 -6.55 27.84 -1.57
C ASP A 6 -7.97 27.28 -1.51
N PHE A 7 -8.31 26.66 -0.37
CA PHE A 7 -9.64 26.13 -0.10
C PHE A 7 -10.50 27.06 0.77
N SER A 8 -9.97 28.21 1.20
CA SER A 8 -10.70 29.16 2.07
C SER A 8 -12.04 29.65 1.50
N PRO A 9 -12.22 29.75 0.15
CA PRO A 9 -13.51 30.10 -0.43
C PRO A 9 -14.61 29.04 -0.29
N TYR A 10 -14.25 27.78 0.02
CA TYR A 10 -15.21 26.68 0.11
C TYR A 10 -15.72 26.51 1.53
N GLU A 11 -17.02 26.19 1.66
CA GLU A 11 -17.61 25.85 2.96
C GLU A 11 -17.19 24.45 3.40
N LEU A 12 -16.69 24.34 4.63
CA LEU A 12 -16.44 23.05 5.26
C LEU A 12 -17.59 22.65 6.17
N LYS A 13 -18.16 21.47 5.88
CA LYS A 13 -19.25 20.87 6.66
C LYS A 13 -18.73 19.83 7.65
N VAL A 14 -19.60 19.40 8.56
CA VAL A 14 -19.31 18.30 9.47
C VAL A 14 -18.90 17.07 8.68
N SER A 15 -17.87 16.37 9.14
CA SER A 15 -17.41 15.14 8.50
C SER A 15 -18.45 14.03 8.64
N VAL A 16 -18.71 13.35 7.54
CA VAL A 16 -19.45 12.09 7.51
C VAL A 16 -18.54 10.86 7.64
N TYR A 17 -17.22 11.10 7.79
CA TYR A 17 -16.19 10.07 7.87
C TYR A 17 -15.68 9.92 9.30
N ASP A 18 -15.47 8.67 9.73
CA ASP A 18 -14.91 8.35 11.04
C ASP A 18 -13.37 8.45 11.05
N GLY A 19 -12.79 8.48 12.24
CA GLY A 19 -11.35 8.41 12.48
C GLY A 19 -10.82 9.51 13.41
N ALA A 20 -9.57 9.37 13.87
CA ALA A 20 -8.98 10.17 14.94
C ALA A 20 -8.55 11.60 14.53
N ALA A 21 -8.21 11.82 13.24
CA ALA A 21 -7.79 13.12 12.75
C ALA A 21 -8.98 14.07 12.56
N GLU A 22 -8.73 15.39 12.68
CA GLU A 22 -9.72 16.40 12.31
C GLU A 22 -10.04 16.28 10.83
N LYS A 23 -11.31 16.00 10.52
CA LYS A 23 -11.83 15.83 9.17
C LYS A 23 -13.05 16.73 8.96
N ARG A 24 -13.20 17.25 7.75
CA ARG A 24 -14.37 17.99 7.30
C ARG A 24 -14.78 17.50 5.92
N THR A 25 -16.02 17.75 5.55
CA THR A 25 -16.52 17.50 4.20
C THR A 25 -16.57 18.80 3.42
N MET A 26 -16.14 18.76 2.15
CA MET A 26 -16.13 19.89 1.23
C MET A 26 -16.70 19.47 -0.13
N LEU A 27 -17.62 20.26 -0.66
CA LEU A 27 -18.06 20.11 -2.05
C LEU A 27 -17.32 21.17 -2.89
N MET A 28 -16.59 20.72 -3.89
CA MET A 28 -15.81 21.57 -4.79
C MET A 28 -15.96 21.09 -6.22
N ASP A 29 -16.36 21.98 -7.11
CA ASP A 29 -16.51 21.71 -8.55
C ASP A 29 -17.40 20.47 -8.86
N GLY A 30 -18.43 20.22 -8.04
CA GLY A 30 -19.33 19.06 -8.16
C GLY A 30 -18.84 17.77 -7.54
N HIS A 31 -17.62 17.76 -7.00
CA HIS A 31 -16.99 16.60 -6.35
C HIS A 31 -16.98 16.75 -4.83
N LEU A 32 -17.19 15.65 -4.14
CA LEU A 32 -17.12 15.59 -2.69
C LEU A 32 -15.70 15.22 -2.23
N TYR A 33 -15.22 15.94 -1.22
CA TYR A 33 -13.90 15.73 -0.64
C TYR A 33 -13.99 15.57 0.87
N MET A 34 -13.21 14.63 1.39
CA MET A 34 -12.81 14.60 2.79
C MET A 34 -11.56 15.44 2.95
N VAL A 35 -11.65 16.54 3.72
CA VAL A 35 -10.53 17.41 4.04
C VAL A 35 -9.92 17.01 5.36
N LYS A 36 -8.66 16.60 5.35
CA LYS A 36 -7.88 16.22 6.55
C LYS A 36 -6.93 17.36 6.91
N PHE A 37 -6.87 17.66 8.19
CA PHE A 37 -5.99 18.68 8.77
C PHE A 37 -4.78 18.02 9.44
N GLY A 38 -3.62 18.70 9.33
CA GLY A 38 -2.54 18.45 10.26
C GLY A 38 -2.91 18.99 11.64
N TYR A 39 -2.51 18.29 12.69
CA TYR A 39 -2.75 18.74 14.06
C TYR A 39 -1.51 18.58 14.93
N ASP A 40 -1.31 19.55 15.80
CA ASP A 40 -0.37 19.47 16.90
C ASP A 40 -1.16 19.11 18.16
N ALA A 41 -0.90 17.94 18.70
CA ALA A 41 -1.45 17.58 20.00
C ALA A 41 -0.64 18.35 21.04
N ALA A 42 -1.09 19.56 21.40
CA ALA A 42 -0.59 20.19 22.63
C ALA A 42 -0.75 19.18 23.78
N PRO A 43 0.22 19.08 24.70
CA PRO A 43 0.11 18.20 25.86
C PRO A 43 -1.17 18.58 26.63
N GLN A 44 -2.24 17.84 26.45
CA GLN A 44 -3.44 17.96 27.24
C GLN A 44 -3.31 16.97 28.39
N GLU A 45 -3.42 17.46 29.61
CA GLU A 45 -3.38 16.63 30.82
C GLU A 45 -4.37 15.44 30.78
N GLU A 46 -5.47 15.59 30.03
CA GLU A 46 -6.52 14.56 29.88
C GLU A 46 -6.21 13.46 28.86
N HIS A 47 -5.28 13.67 27.93
CA HIS A 47 -4.93 12.69 26.89
C HIS A 47 -3.43 12.68 26.56
N PRO A 48 -2.57 12.17 27.44
CA PRO A 48 -1.11 12.16 27.24
C PRO A 48 -0.66 11.26 26.07
N SER A 49 -1.55 10.46 25.49
CA SER A 49 -1.26 9.56 24.37
C SER A 49 -1.57 10.12 22.97
N ARG A 50 -2.07 11.37 22.86
CA ARG A 50 -2.30 11.98 21.54
C ARG A 50 -0.97 12.36 20.89
N THR A 51 -0.62 11.62 19.84
CA THR A 51 0.55 11.92 19.01
C THR A 51 0.22 13.03 18.03
N SER A 52 1.06 14.08 17.94
CA SER A 52 0.95 15.11 16.91
C SER A 52 1.10 14.51 15.50
N TYR A 53 0.29 14.97 14.56
CA TYR A 53 0.36 14.58 13.14
C TYR A 53 0.43 15.84 12.26
N VAL A 54 1.41 16.71 12.56
CA VAL A 54 1.58 18.01 11.88
C VAL A 54 1.83 17.85 10.37
N ASN A 55 2.48 16.76 9.96
CA ASN A 55 2.83 16.50 8.57
C ASN A 55 1.78 15.64 7.82
N LEU A 56 0.65 15.32 8.45
CA LEU A 56 -0.37 14.44 7.87
C LEU A 56 -0.81 14.86 6.46
N PRO A 57 -1.13 16.14 6.17
CA PRO A 57 -1.57 16.52 4.84
C PRO A 57 -0.54 16.25 3.74
N VAL A 58 0.72 16.60 4.01
CA VAL A 58 1.84 16.37 3.09
C VAL A 58 2.10 14.88 2.90
N ASN A 59 2.08 14.13 4.00
CA ASN A 59 2.32 12.69 3.96
C ASN A 59 1.22 11.93 3.23
N GLU A 60 -0.05 12.31 3.42
CA GLU A 60 -1.17 11.78 2.64
C GLU A 60 -0.99 12.04 1.16
N TYR A 61 -0.61 13.28 0.80
CA TYR A 61 -0.39 13.65 -0.59
C TYR A 61 0.77 12.87 -1.22
N ILE A 62 1.97 12.91 -0.62
CA ILE A 62 3.15 12.21 -1.15
C ILE A 62 2.89 10.70 -1.20
N GLY A 63 2.34 10.11 -0.13
CA GLY A 63 2.02 8.69 -0.06
C GLY A 63 1.08 8.25 -1.18
N SER A 64 0.00 8.99 -1.42
CA SER A 64 -0.95 8.72 -2.51
C SER A 64 -0.28 8.85 -3.89
N LYS A 65 0.60 9.84 -4.11
CA LYS A 65 1.35 9.98 -5.38
C LYS A 65 2.34 8.84 -5.59
N VAL A 66 2.98 8.33 -4.54
CA VAL A 66 3.85 7.15 -4.62
C VAL A 66 3.05 5.90 -4.99
N PHE A 67 1.87 5.70 -4.41
CA PHE A 67 0.97 4.61 -4.81
C PHE A 67 0.54 4.74 -6.28
N ALA A 68 0.13 5.92 -6.72
CA ALA A 68 -0.23 6.15 -8.12
C ALA A 68 0.94 5.85 -9.08
N ALA A 69 2.17 6.27 -8.73
CA ALA A 69 3.36 5.99 -9.52
C ALA A 69 3.71 4.49 -9.58
N SER A 70 3.35 3.71 -8.55
CA SER A 70 3.51 2.26 -8.56
C SER A 70 2.56 1.53 -9.52
N GLY A 71 1.57 2.24 -10.08
CA GLY A 71 0.52 1.68 -10.94
C GLY A 71 -0.69 1.14 -10.15
N ILE A 72 -0.74 1.34 -8.85
CA ILE A 72 -1.86 0.92 -8.02
C ILE A 72 -2.93 2.04 -8.03
N PRO A 73 -4.18 1.77 -8.41
CA PRO A 73 -5.27 2.72 -8.31
C PRO A 73 -5.39 3.31 -6.91
N THR A 74 -5.40 4.63 -6.82
CA THR A 74 -5.31 5.37 -5.56
C THR A 74 -6.30 6.52 -5.57
N GLN A 75 -6.81 6.87 -4.40
CA GLN A 75 -7.68 8.02 -4.18
C GLN A 75 -7.00 9.31 -4.67
N ASP A 76 -7.73 10.13 -5.41
CA ASP A 76 -7.25 11.45 -5.82
C ASP A 76 -7.12 12.38 -4.62
N VAL A 77 -6.00 13.09 -4.55
CA VAL A 77 -5.69 14.00 -3.45
C VAL A 77 -5.17 15.34 -3.97
N ILE A 78 -5.57 16.41 -3.30
CA ILE A 78 -5.12 17.78 -3.58
C ILE A 78 -4.57 18.37 -2.28
N LEU A 79 -3.30 18.75 -2.28
CA LEU A 79 -2.68 19.46 -1.16
C LEU A 79 -2.98 20.97 -1.28
N GLY A 80 -3.33 21.59 -0.17
CA GLY A 80 -3.68 22.99 -0.16
C GLY A 80 -3.66 23.65 1.20
N ASP A 81 -4.20 24.85 1.25
CA ASP A 81 -4.34 25.65 2.46
C ASP A 81 -5.83 25.97 2.71
N TYR A 82 -6.23 25.95 3.97
CA TYR A 82 -7.53 26.43 4.42
C TYR A 82 -7.33 27.42 5.57
N LYS A 83 -7.47 28.70 5.29
CA LYS A 83 -7.34 29.80 6.27
C LYS A 83 -6.01 29.75 7.03
N GLY A 84 -4.90 29.54 6.32
CA GLY A 84 -3.56 29.48 6.86
C GLY A 84 -3.17 28.12 7.47
N ARG A 85 -4.01 27.09 7.35
CA ARG A 85 -3.72 25.73 7.80
C ARG A 85 -3.48 24.82 6.61
N SER A 86 -2.37 24.08 6.63
CA SER A 86 -2.12 23.04 5.62
C SER A 86 -3.16 21.93 5.73
N VAL A 87 -3.75 21.56 4.59
CA VAL A 87 -4.78 20.52 4.48
C VAL A 87 -4.58 19.69 3.23
N VAL A 88 -5.12 18.47 3.26
CA VAL A 88 -5.26 17.64 2.06
C VAL A 88 -6.73 17.32 1.83
N ALA A 89 -7.21 17.60 0.62
CA ALA A 89 -8.54 17.23 0.17
C ALA A 89 -8.44 15.89 -0.56
N CYS A 90 -9.03 14.86 0.02
CA CYS A 90 -9.12 13.50 -0.51
C CYS A 90 -10.49 13.34 -1.20
N ARG A 91 -10.49 13.12 -2.52
CA ARG A 91 -11.73 12.95 -3.28
C ARG A 91 -12.50 11.72 -2.81
N ASP A 92 -13.76 11.87 -2.54
CA ASP A 92 -14.63 10.74 -2.21
C ASP A 92 -15.00 10.00 -3.51
N PHE A 93 -14.27 8.93 -3.79
CA PHE A 93 -14.51 8.12 -4.98
C PHE A 93 -15.86 7.39 -4.95
N MET A 94 -16.46 7.17 -3.76
CA MET A 94 -17.78 6.55 -3.65
C MET A 94 -18.92 7.52 -4.01
N TYR A 95 -18.72 8.83 -3.79
CA TYR A 95 -19.75 9.85 -4.07
C TYR A 95 -20.16 9.90 -5.55
N GLU A 96 -19.23 9.55 -6.44
CA GLU A 96 -19.42 9.63 -7.88
C GLU A 96 -19.78 8.28 -8.51
N MET A 97 -19.76 7.21 -7.72
CA MET A 97 -20.17 5.87 -8.16
C MET A 97 -21.68 5.72 -8.12
N ASP A 98 -22.18 4.62 -8.69
CA ASP A 98 -23.58 4.23 -8.59
C ASP A 98 -23.99 4.18 -7.11
N PRO A 99 -25.10 4.81 -6.69
CA PRO A 99 -25.61 4.78 -5.31
C PRO A 99 -25.87 3.37 -4.77
N ASN A 100 -26.03 2.38 -5.64
CA ASN A 100 -26.15 0.98 -5.26
C ASN A 100 -24.82 0.34 -4.85
N LEU A 101 -23.69 1.03 -5.05
CA LEU A 101 -22.39 0.55 -4.61
C LEU A 101 -22.05 1.04 -3.20
N MET A 102 -21.17 0.32 -2.55
CA MET A 102 -20.61 0.70 -1.25
C MET A 102 -19.14 0.31 -1.14
N LEU A 103 -18.41 1.03 -0.28
CA LEU A 103 -17.09 0.62 0.16
C LEU A 103 -17.25 -0.47 1.23
N LEU A 104 -16.75 -1.66 0.95
CA LEU A 104 -16.66 -2.78 1.88
C LEU A 104 -15.22 -2.89 2.36
N HIS A 105 -14.96 -2.53 3.62
CA HIS A 105 -13.61 -2.65 4.18
C HIS A 105 -13.22 -4.12 4.37
N PHE A 106 -11.94 -4.43 4.25
CA PHE A 106 -11.42 -5.78 4.51
C PHE A 106 -11.79 -6.29 5.90
N LYS A 107 -12.00 -5.37 6.85
CA LYS A 107 -12.47 -5.70 8.21
C LYS A 107 -13.77 -6.50 8.24
N GLN A 108 -14.69 -6.26 7.31
CA GLN A 108 -15.93 -7.03 7.24
C GLN A 108 -15.69 -8.48 6.85
N LEU A 109 -14.71 -8.73 5.95
CA LEU A 109 -14.32 -10.09 5.61
C LEU A 109 -13.65 -10.80 6.81
N GLU A 110 -12.76 -10.10 7.51
CA GLU A 110 -12.15 -10.65 8.73
C GLU A 110 -13.20 -11.08 9.78
N ILE A 111 -14.25 -10.26 9.96
CA ILE A 111 -15.30 -10.54 10.96
C ILE A 111 -16.16 -11.75 10.56
N SER A 112 -16.39 -11.96 9.27
CA SER A 112 -17.23 -13.04 8.76
C SER A 112 -16.53 -14.39 8.69
N MET A 113 -15.20 -14.42 8.79
CA MET A 113 -14.44 -15.66 8.85
C MET A 113 -14.57 -16.36 10.22
N PRO A 114 -14.55 -17.72 10.26
CA PRO A 114 -14.44 -18.45 11.51
C PRO A 114 -13.21 -17.99 12.31
N GLY A 115 -13.40 -17.65 13.59
CA GLY A 115 -12.35 -17.07 14.44
C GLY A 115 -12.15 -15.57 14.30
N GLY A 116 -12.84 -14.91 13.38
CA GLY A 116 -12.87 -13.46 13.27
C GLY A 116 -13.52 -12.80 14.49
N SER A 117 -13.06 -11.58 14.83
CA SER A 117 -13.57 -10.86 15.99
C SER A 117 -13.84 -9.38 15.65
N SER A 118 -15.08 -8.96 15.87
CA SER A 118 -15.47 -7.55 15.76
C SER A 118 -14.91 -6.69 16.92
N ARG A 119 -14.58 -7.32 18.05
CA ARG A 119 -14.14 -6.63 19.28
C ARG A 119 -12.64 -6.47 19.39
N SER A 120 -11.87 -7.19 18.57
CA SER A 120 -10.42 -7.13 18.66
C SER A 120 -9.91 -5.82 18.06
N LYS A 121 -9.37 -4.94 18.90
CA LYS A 121 -8.45 -3.87 18.49
C LYS A 121 -7.06 -4.43 18.14
N ALA A 122 -6.86 -5.73 18.32
CA ALA A 122 -5.62 -6.40 17.99
C ALA A 122 -5.40 -6.37 16.46
N ARG A 123 -4.16 -6.13 16.07
CA ARG A 123 -3.78 -6.27 14.68
C ARG A 123 -3.91 -7.72 14.26
N PRO A 124 -4.50 -7.99 13.07
CA PRO A 124 -4.56 -9.36 12.57
C PRO A 124 -3.14 -9.89 12.36
N ASP A 125 -2.98 -11.19 12.48
CA ASP A 125 -1.75 -11.87 12.08
C ASP A 125 -1.75 -12.13 10.56
N TRP A 126 -0.57 -12.15 9.93
CA TRP A 126 -0.45 -12.38 8.49
C TRP A 126 -1.09 -13.72 8.08
N GLU A 127 -0.92 -14.75 8.89
CA GLU A 127 -1.50 -16.06 8.63
C GLU A 127 -3.04 -15.98 8.50
N PHE A 128 -3.69 -15.19 9.37
CA PHE A 128 -5.13 -14.97 9.29
C PHE A 128 -5.53 -14.10 8.10
N VAL A 129 -4.78 -13.03 7.80
CA VAL A 129 -5.01 -12.21 6.61
C VAL A 129 -4.86 -13.05 5.34
N SER A 130 -3.83 -13.89 5.25
CA SER A 130 -3.62 -14.81 4.13
C SER A 130 -4.79 -15.78 3.98
N GLN A 131 -5.27 -16.35 5.09
CA GLN A 131 -6.41 -17.27 5.08
C GLN A 131 -7.67 -16.56 4.54
N VAL A 132 -7.97 -15.35 5.01
CA VAL A 132 -9.12 -14.57 4.48
C VAL A 132 -8.98 -14.37 2.97
N LEU A 133 -7.79 -13.97 2.50
CA LEU A 133 -7.54 -13.73 1.07
C LEU A 133 -7.64 -15.00 0.23
N ASP A 134 -7.28 -16.15 0.77
CA ASP A 134 -7.21 -17.41 0.04
C ASP A 134 -8.51 -18.23 0.11
N GLU A 135 -9.31 -18.09 1.18
CA GLU A 135 -10.43 -19.00 1.46
C GLU A 135 -11.80 -18.31 1.48
N HIS A 136 -11.88 -16.99 1.71
CA HIS A 136 -13.17 -16.31 1.85
C HIS A 136 -13.98 -16.38 0.55
N ASP A 137 -15.21 -16.93 0.60
CA ASP A 137 -16.09 -17.16 -0.56
C ASP A 137 -16.39 -15.88 -1.34
N ALA A 138 -16.63 -14.76 -0.65
CA ALA A 138 -16.91 -13.48 -1.28
C ALA A 138 -15.76 -12.97 -2.21
N LEU A 139 -14.57 -13.55 -2.10
CA LEU A 139 -13.42 -13.21 -2.95
C LEU A 139 -13.24 -14.14 -4.14
N GLU A 140 -14.09 -15.15 -4.34
CA GLU A 140 -13.90 -16.17 -5.39
C GLU A 140 -13.58 -15.56 -6.76
N GLY A 141 -14.36 -14.59 -7.20
CA GLY A 141 -14.19 -13.95 -8.54
C GLY A 141 -12.97 -13.02 -8.65
N ILE A 142 -12.40 -12.54 -7.53
CA ILE A 142 -11.30 -11.56 -7.53
C ILE A 142 -10.11 -11.96 -6.63
N ARG A 143 -10.12 -13.17 -6.09
CA ARG A 143 -9.15 -13.66 -5.08
C ARG A 143 -7.70 -13.38 -5.44
N ALA A 144 -7.29 -13.80 -6.64
CA ALA A 144 -5.92 -13.58 -7.11
C ALA A 144 -5.55 -12.08 -7.17
N ARG A 145 -6.48 -11.24 -7.65
CA ARG A 145 -6.30 -9.79 -7.71
C ARG A 145 -6.23 -9.15 -6.32
N ALA A 146 -7.08 -9.61 -5.39
CA ALA A 146 -7.10 -9.13 -4.01
C ALA A 146 -5.78 -9.46 -3.29
N ARG A 147 -5.30 -10.70 -3.43
CA ARG A 147 -4.02 -11.13 -2.88
C ARG A 147 -2.86 -10.34 -3.46
N HIS A 148 -2.77 -10.24 -4.77
CA HIS A 148 -1.74 -9.47 -5.46
C HIS A 148 -1.72 -8.01 -5.01
N ARG A 149 -2.90 -7.35 -4.96
CA ARG A 149 -3.04 -5.98 -4.46
C ARG A 149 -2.54 -5.84 -3.03
N PHE A 150 -2.87 -6.75 -2.14
CA PHE A 150 -2.44 -6.68 -0.74
C PHE A 150 -0.93 -6.79 -0.59
N LEU A 151 -0.31 -7.70 -1.35
CA LEU A 151 1.14 -7.90 -1.35
C LEU A 151 1.87 -6.66 -1.89
N GLN A 152 1.45 -6.14 -3.03
CA GLN A 152 1.99 -4.91 -3.61
C GLN A 152 1.80 -3.70 -2.69
N MET A 153 0.59 -3.52 -2.14
CA MET A 153 0.28 -2.44 -1.21
C MET A 153 1.19 -2.46 0.01
N THR A 154 1.46 -3.65 0.57
CA THR A 154 2.39 -3.80 1.70
C THR A 154 3.82 -3.39 1.33
N CYS A 155 4.28 -3.69 0.12
CA CYS A 155 5.61 -3.27 -0.36
C CYS A 155 5.69 -1.74 -0.54
N VAL A 156 4.64 -1.10 -1.07
CA VAL A 156 4.59 0.36 -1.20
C VAL A 156 4.47 1.02 0.18
N ASP A 157 3.66 0.45 1.09
CA ASP A 157 3.58 0.91 2.48
C ASP A 157 4.95 0.81 3.19
N ALA A 158 5.79 -0.18 2.86
CA ALA A 158 7.16 -0.25 3.37
C ALA A 158 8.04 0.90 2.85
N LEU A 159 7.87 1.33 1.61
CA LEU A 159 8.59 2.48 1.04
C LEU A 159 8.18 3.79 1.68
N ILE A 160 6.87 4.07 1.76
CA ILE A 160 6.40 5.31 2.40
C ILE A 160 6.40 5.22 3.92
N GLY A 161 6.53 4.01 4.47
CA GLY A 161 6.53 3.74 5.90
C GLY A 161 5.18 3.94 6.56
N ASN A 162 4.12 3.55 5.90
CA ASN A 162 2.79 3.59 6.46
C ASN A 162 2.62 2.49 7.52
N PHE A 163 2.46 2.88 8.77
CA PHE A 163 2.32 1.96 9.89
C PHE A 163 0.88 1.69 10.30
N ASP A 164 -0.10 2.26 9.58
CA ASP A 164 -1.51 2.22 9.95
C ASP A 164 -2.43 1.65 8.85
N ARG A 165 -1.91 0.80 7.95
CA ARG A 165 -2.69 0.07 6.95
C ARG A 165 -3.48 -1.07 7.59
N HIS A 166 -4.34 -0.74 8.57
CA HIS A 166 -5.21 -1.72 9.20
C HIS A 166 -6.41 -2.08 8.30
N ALA A 167 -7.18 -3.08 8.68
CA ALA A 167 -8.24 -3.67 7.87
C ALA A 167 -9.38 -2.70 7.48
N ASN A 168 -9.51 -1.53 8.11
CA ASN A 168 -10.44 -0.48 7.69
C ASN A 168 -9.83 0.54 6.72
N ASN A 169 -8.52 0.46 6.42
CA ASN A 169 -7.84 1.40 5.54
C ASN A 169 -7.58 0.84 4.15
N TRP A 170 -8.26 -0.23 3.78
CA TRP A 170 -8.35 -0.80 2.44
C TRP A 170 -9.57 -1.69 2.32
N GLY A 171 -9.99 -2.00 1.10
CA GLY A 171 -11.18 -2.81 0.89
C GLY A 171 -11.60 -2.92 -0.58
N PHE A 172 -12.89 -3.06 -0.78
CA PHE A 172 -13.51 -3.46 -2.03
C PHE A 172 -14.70 -2.55 -2.36
N ILE A 173 -15.07 -2.52 -3.62
CA ILE A 173 -16.34 -1.99 -4.09
C ILE A 173 -17.31 -3.15 -4.16
N ALA A 174 -18.45 -3.02 -3.50
CA ALA A 174 -19.46 -4.07 -3.41
C ALA A 174 -20.87 -3.53 -3.73
N ASP A 175 -21.75 -4.40 -4.18
CA ASP A 175 -23.19 -4.09 -4.30
C ASP A 175 -23.80 -3.93 -2.91
N ARG A 176 -24.53 -2.82 -2.69
CA ARG A 176 -25.10 -2.48 -1.38
C ARG A 176 -26.20 -3.44 -0.94
N ARG A 177 -26.90 -4.07 -1.85
CA ARG A 177 -28.05 -4.93 -1.55
C ARG A 177 -27.65 -6.38 -1.30
N THR A 178 -26.65 -6.87 -2.05
CA THR A 178 -26.22 -8.27 -1.97
C THR A 178 -24.92 -8.45 -1.20
N ALA A 179 -24.15 -7.38 -1.00
CA ALA A 179 -22.77 -7.38 -0.52
C ALA A 179 -21.78 -8.14 -1.40
N ASP A 180 -22.16 -8.44 -2.65
CA ASP A 180 -21.26 -9.07 -3.63
C ASP A 180 -20.11 -8.12 -3.95
N ILE A 181 -18.89 -8.64 -3.88
CA ILE A 181 -17.69 -7.89 -4.18
C ILE A 181 -17.48 -7.83 -5.69
N LEU A 182 -17.45 -6.60 -6.22
CA LEU A 182 -17.35 -6.35 -7.66
C LEU A 182 -15.93 -5.99 -8.09
N ASP A 183 -15.19 -5.23 -7.26
CA ASP A 183 -13.84 -4.80 -7.57
C ASP A 183 -13.05 -4.41 -6.31
N LEU A 184 -11.76 -4.13 -6.50
CA LEU A 184 -10.89 -3.56 -5.49
C LEU A 184 -11.15 -2.05 -5.37
N ALA A 185 -11.26 -1.53 -4.15
CA ALA A 185 -11.25 -0.10 -3.94
C ALA A 185 -9.89 0.51 -4.29
N PRO A 186 -9.82 1.78 -4.76
CA PRO A 186 -8.56 2.52 -4.80
C PRO A 186 -7.89 2.54 -3.42
N VAL A 187 -6.56 2.62 -3.35
CA VAL A 187 -5.85 2.79 -2.08
C VAL A 187 -6.15 4.19 -1.51
N TYR A 188 -6.41 4.26 -0.22
CA TYR A 188 -6.68 5.50 0.52
C TYR A 188 -5.98 5.48 1.89
N ASP A 189 -6.00 6.59 2.59
CA ASP A 189 -5.46 6.76 3.96
C ASP A 189 -3.97 6.45 4.06
N CYS A 190 -3.15 7.31 3.43
CA CYS A 190 -1.69 7.25 3.44
C CYS A 190 -1.04 8.21 4.46
N GLY A 191 -1.83 8.95 5.25
CA GLY A 191 -1.34 10.01 6.13
C GLY A 191 -0.44 9.57 7.28
N SER A 192 -0.56 8.31 7.71
CA SER A 192 0.30 7.71 8.75
C SER A 192 1.64 7.21 8.19
N SER A 193 2.19 7.90 7.21
CA SER A 193 3.47 7.60 6.54
C SER A 193 4.51 8.69 6.76
N LEU A 194 5.74 8.49 6.27
CA LEU A 194 6.80 9.50 6.16
C LEU A 194 7.06 10.32 7.46
N SER A 195 6.94 9.67 8.62
CA SER A 195 7.16 10.31 9.94
C SER A 195 6.19 11.47 10.25
N PRO A 196 4.88 11.20 10.40
CA PRO A 196 3.85 12.23 10.48
C PRO A 196 3.97 13.17 11.69
N SER A 197 4.63 12.72 12.75
CA SER A 197 4.82 13.49 14.00
C SER A 197 6.18 14.18 14.10
N LEU A 198 7.04 14.05 13.08
CA LEU A 198 8.41 14.57 13.18
C LEU A 198 8.41 16.10 13.13
N SER A 199 9.07 16.72 14.10
CA SER A 199 9.28 18.16 14.12
C SER A 199 10.25 18.63 13.02
N ARG A 200 10.24 19.92 12.73
CA ARG A 200 11.23 20.52 11.80
C ARG A 200 12.66 20.34 12.28
N GLU A 201 12.90 20.40 13.58
CA GLU A 201 14.22 20.14 14.17
C GLU A 201 14.64 18.69 13.92
N GLY A 202 13.77 17.73 14.20
CA GLY A 202 14.04 16.32 13.91
C GLY A 202 14.23 16.02 12.41
N MET A 203 13.59 16.79 11.51
CA MET A 203 13.87 16.69 10.07
C MET A 203 15.30 17.14 9.76
N ARG A 204 15.73 18.29 10.33
CA ARG A 204 17.09 18.83 10.16
C ARG A 204 18.14 17.84 10.66
N GLU A 205 17.99 17.35 11.89
CA GLU A 205 18.91 16.37 12.48
C GLU A 205 19.08 15.14 11.59
N ARG A 206 18.00 14.62 11.03
CA ARG A 206 18.05 13.45 10.14
C ARG A 206 18.69 13.75 8.79
N VAL A 207 18.51 14.97 8.27
CA VAL A 207 19.14 15.40 7.00
C VAL A 207 20.65 15.60 7.16
N GLU A 208 21.07 16.15 8.31
CA GLU A 208 22.47 16.44 8.62
C GLU A 208 23.26 15.17 9.00
N ASP A 209 22.60 14.12 9.49
CA ASP A 209 23.22 12.86 9.88
C ASP A 209 22.69 11.67 9.05
N PRO A 210 23.43 11.22 8.01
CA PRO A 210 23.04 10.07 7.20
C PRO A 210 22.92 8.76 7.98
N GLN A 211 23.66 8.59 9.08
CA GLN A 211 23.53 7.40 9.93
C GLN A 211 22.21 7.44 10.69
N GLN A 212 21.85 8.57 11.28
CA GLN A 212 20.55 8.74 11.95
C GLN A 212 19.39 8.57 10.96
N MET A 213 19.50 9.11 9.74
CA MET A 213 18.51 8.88 8.67
C MET A 213 18.33 7.40 8.40
N ARG A 214 19.41 6.64 8.21
CA ARG A 214 19.37 5.20 7.99
C ARG A 214 18.72 4.46 9.17
N GLU A 215 19.19 4.71 10.38
CA GLU A 215 18.73 4.03 11.59
C GLU A 215 17.24 4.29 11.84
N ALA A 216 16.79 5.52 11.72
CA ALA A 216 15.38 5.88 11.86
C ALA A 216 14.48 5.15 10.85
N ASN A 217 14.93 4.99 9.60
CA ASN A 217 14.15 4.32 8.56
C ASN A 217 14.18 2.79 8.65
N MET A 218 15.21 2.20 9.26
CA MET A 218 15.26 0.76 9.56
C MET A 218 14.57 0.40 10.87
N ALA A 219 14.66 1.28 11.89
CA ALA A 219 14.09 1.04 13.20
C ALA A 219 12.57 1.25 13.27
N ALA A 220 12.03 2.05 12.38
CA ALA A 220 10.62 2.33 12.21
C ALA A 220 10.35 2.50 10.69
N PRO A 221 9.14 2.29 10.22
CA PRO A 221 7.94 1.92 10.96
C PRO A 221 7.76 0.41 11.14
N TYR A 222 6.81 0.11 12.01
CA TYR A 222 6.27 -1.22 12.14
C TYR A 222 5.14 -1.45 11.13
N MET A 223 4.94 -2.70 10.72
CA MET A 223 3.78 -3.08 9.92
C MET A 223 2.47 -2.88 10.68
N ALA A 224 1.39 -2.70 9.94
CA ALA A 224 0.04 -2.62 10.52
C ALA A 224 -0.54 -3.98 10.94
N MET A 225 0.10 -5.09 10.57
CA MET A 225 -0.24 -6.45 10.95
C MET A 225 0.87 -7.11 11.78
N ASN A 226 0.53 -8.18 12.49
CA ASN A 226 1.48 -9.05 13.16
C ASN A 226 1.98 -10.17 12.22
N VAL A 227 3.08 -10.80 12.59
CA VAL A 227 3.61 -12.00 11.95
C VAL A 227 4.11 -12.94 13.06
N GLY A 228 3.50 -14.10 13.17
CA GLY A 228 3.75 -15.04 14.26
C GLY A 228 3.44 -14.43 15.63
N GLY A 229 2.30 -13.75 15.74
CA GLY A 229 1.82 -13.10 16.97
C GLY A 229 2.61 -11.86 17.40
N LYS A 230 3.58 -11.38 16.60
CA LYS A 230 4.45 -10.27 16.97
C LYS A 230 4.43 -9.17 15.92
N ARG A 231 4.41 -7.91 16.35
CA ARG A 231 4.58 -6.77 15.48
C ARG A 231 6.00 -6.75 14.89
N ARG A 232 6.10 -6.62 13.57
CA ARG A 232 7.38 -6.61 12.84
C ARG A 232 7.65 -5.27 12.22
N LYS A 233 8.93 -4.90 12.14
CA LYS A 233 9.39 -3.74 11.35
C LYS A 233 9.52 -4.17 9.89
N PHE A 234 9.17 -3.29 8.95
CA PHE A 234 9.24 -3.59 7.52
C PHE A 234 10.62 -4.10 7.08
N ALA A 235 11.70 -3.44 7.52
CA ALA A 235 13.06 -3.79 7.14
C ALA A 235 13.43 -5.25 7.49
N PHE A 236 12.97 -5.76 8.63
CA PHE A 236 13.26 -7.14 9.06
C PHE A 236 12.25 -8.14 8.51
N PHE A 237 11.00 -7.71 8.32
CA PHE A 237 9.98 -8.58 7.75
C PHE A 237 10.31 -8.93 6.30
N LEU A 238 10.55 -7.93 5.45
CA LEU A 238 10.72 -8.13 4.02
C LEU A 238 11.93 -9.03 3.66
N THR A 239 12.90 -9.20 4.57
CA THR A 239 14.03 -10.13 4.40
C THR A 239 13.81 -11.48 5.07
N SER A 240 12.65 -11.74 5.70
CA SER A 240 12.32 -13.03 6.31
C SER A 240 11.74 -14.02 5.29
N GLU A 241 11.77 -15.32 5.61
CA GLU A 241 11.17 -16.36 4.75
C GLU A 241 9.66 -16.15 4.56
N THR A 242 8.94 -15.76 5.61
CA THR A 242 7.49 -15.46 5.55
C THR A 242 7.15 -14.39 4.52
N ALA A 243 8.08 -13.50 4.21
CA ALA A 243 7.86 -12.41 3.26
C ALA A 243 8.14 -12.77 1.79
N ARG A 244 8.46 -14.02 1.47
CA ARG A 244 8.70 -14.45 0.08
C ARG A 244 7.58 -14.04 -0.89
N PRO A 245 6.28 -14.21 -0.59
CA PRO A 245 5.20 -13.73 -1.48
C PRO A 245 5.24 -12.23 -1.71
N PHE A 246 5.57 -11.44 -0.69
CA PHE A 246 5.68 -9.98 -0.81
C PHE A 246 6.88 -9.57 -1.65
N ARG A 247 8.03 -10.24 -1.47
CA ARG A 247 9.22 -9.97 -2.28
C ARG A 247 9.02 -10.24 -3.76
N ALA A 248 8.20 -11.23 -4.09
CA ALA A 248 7.88 -11.58 -5.48
C ALA A 248 7.25 -10.41 -6.26
N GLU A 249 6.63 -9.44 -5.58
CA GLU A 249 6.06 -8.24 -6.19
C GLU A 249 7.09 -7.14 -6.50
N LEU A 250 8.26 -7.18 -5.86
CA LEU A 250 9.25 -6.13 -5.97
C LEU A 250 9.86 -5.96 -7.36
N PRO A 251 10.10 -7.00 -8.18
CA PRO A 251 10.60 -6.82 -9.54
C PRO A 251 9.71 -5.95 -10.41
N GLU A 252 8.40 -6.02 -10.24
CA GLU A 252 7.44 -5.17 -10.96
C GLU A 252 7.41 -3.74 -10.41
N LEU A 253 7.46 -3.59 -9.10
CA LEU A 253 7.38 -2.28 -8.42
C LEU A 253 8.67 -1.47 -8.50
N TRP A 254 9.83 -2.14 -8.51
CA TRP A 254 11.14 -1.52 -8.38
C TRP A 254 11.45 -0.45 -9.43
N PRO A 255 11.21 -0.67 -10.74
CA PRO A 255 11.45 0.35 -11.76
C PRO A 255 10.44 1.50 -11.66
N ARG A 256 9.20 1.24 -11.25
CA ARG A 256 8.15 2.25 -11.11
C ARG A 256 8.37 3.18 -9.92
N LEU A 257 9.13 2.73 -8.93
CA LEU A 257 9.48 3.44 -7.70
C LEU A 257 10.96 3.79 -7.64
N SER A 258 11.54 4.18 -8.79
CA SER A 258 12.93 4.63 -8.86
C SER A 258 13.14 5.94 -8.09
N GLU A 259 14.40 6.27 -7.77
CA GLU A 259 14.76 7.52 -7.10
C GLU A 259 14.29 8.74 -7.92
N GLU A 260 14.45 8.71 -9.24
CA GLU A 260 13.99 9.80 -10.11
C GLU A 260 12.47 10.00 -10.05
N VAL A 261 11.70 8.92 -9.90
CA VAL A 261 10.24 8.98 -9.77
C VAL A 261 9.84 9.57 -8.43
N THR A 262 10.42 9.08 -7.34
CA THR A 262 10.12 9.55 -5.98
C THR A 262 10.58 11.00 -5.78
N ASP A 263 11.75 11.37 -6.29
CA ASP A 263 12.27 12.73 -6.27
C ASP A 263 11.37 13.70 -7.02
N ARG A 264 10.88 13.30 -8.20
CA ARG A 264 9.93 14.10 -8.97
C ARG A 264 8.62 14.32 -8.21
N ILE A 265 8.11 13.33 -7.53
CA ILE A 265 6.91 13.46 -6.68
C ILE A 265 7.15 14.51 -5.59
N VAL A 266 8.27 14.46 -4.90
CA VAL A 266 8.60 15.43 -3.85
C VAL A 266 8.80 16.84 -4.45
N GLU A 267 9.50 16.98 -5.57
CA GLU A 267 9.69 18.27 -6.23
C GLU A 267 8.38 18.90 -6.69
N GLN A 268 7.45 18.11 -7.18
CA GLN A 268 6.14 18.56 -7.64
C GLN A 268 5.15 18.78 -6.48
N THR A 269 5.48 18.37 -5.25
CA THR A 269 4.61 18.57 -4.10
C THR A 269 4.55 20.07 -3.76
N PRO A 270 3.36 20.68 -3.81
CA PRO A 270 3.22 22.12 -3.57
C PRO A 270 3.45 22.48 -2.10
N GLY A 271 3.97 23.68 -1.84
CA GLY A 271 4.10 24.26 -0.51
C GLY A 271 5.21 23.68 0.36
N LEU A 272 6.03 22.75 -0.12
CA LEU A 272 7.21 22.30 0.61
C LEU A 272 8.30 23.37 0.60
N ASP A 273 8.95 23.56 1.73
CA ASP A 273 10.21 24.31 1.81
C ASP A 273 11.43 23.41 1.51
N ASP A 274 12.61 24.01 1.42
CA ASP A 274 13.85 23.31 1.05
C ASP A 274 14.19 22.18 2.02
N LEU A 275 14.04 22.40 3.34
CA LEU A 275 14.29 21.37 4.33
C LEU A 275 13.35 20.16 4.17
N GLN A 276 12.08 20.43 3.95
CA GLN A 276 11.09 19.39 3.73
C GLN A 276 11.39 18.59 2.46
N ARG A 277 11.76 19.26 1.35
CA ARG A 277 12.14 18.58 0.10
C ARG A 277 13.32 17.65 0.31
N VAL A 278 14.39 18.15 0.91
CA VAL A 278 15.57 17.33 1.20
C VAL A 278 15.22 16.18 2.12
N PHE A 279 14.44 16.42 3.18
CA PHE A 279 14.02 15.39 4.13
C PHE A 279 13.19 14.27 3.47
N TYR A 280 12.16 14.61 2.68
CA TYR A 280 11.32 13.59 2.06
C TYR A 280 12.05 12.78 1.01
N LYS A 281 12.90 13.40 0.18
CA LYS A 281 13.76 12.69 -0.78
C LYS A 281 14.70 11.73 -0.05
N ALA A 282 15.46 12.23 0.92
CA ALA A 282 16.39 11.40 1.69
C ALA A 282 15.69 10.25 2.44
N THR A 283 14.46 10.48 2.93
CA THR A 283 13.66 9.44 3.59
C THR A 283 13.24 8.34 2.60
N LEU A 284 12.73 8.71 1.43
CA LEU A 284 12.30 7.75 0.40
C LEU A 284 13.51 6.97 -0.16
N ASP A 285 14.63 7.65 -0.42
CA ASP A 285 15.87 6.98 -0.84
C ASP A 285 16.40 6.02 0.22
N ALA A 286 16.47 6.45 1.48
CA ALA A 286 16.91 5.58 2.58
C ALA A 286 16.03 4.32 2.69
N ARG A 287 14.71 4.45 2.56
CA ARG A 287 13.80 3.29 2.59
C ARG A 287 13.94 2.41 1.37
N ARG A 288 14.04 3.00 0.19
CA ARG A 288 14.32 2.24 -1.03
C ARG A 288 15.62 1.45 -0.90
N LYS A 289 16.69 2.09 -0.45
CA LYS A 289 18.02 1.49 -0.32
C LYS A 289 18.14 0.45 0.80
N TYR A 290 17.61 0.73 1.97
CA TYR A 290 17.86 -0.07 3.18
C TYR A 290 16.70 -0.98 3.57
N VAL A 291 15.47 -0.71 3.14
CA VAL A 291 14.28 -1.53 3.44
C VAL A 291 13.91 -2.40 2.24
N LEU A 292 13.65 -1.80 1.07
CA LEU A 292 13.24 -2.56 -0.11
C LEU A 292 14.42 -3.19 -0.85
N GLY A 293 15.57 -2.53 -0.93
CA GLY A 293 16.71 -2.99 -1.74
C GLY A 293 17.26 -4.37 -1.34
N PRO A 294 17.43 -4.70 -0.05
CA PRO A 294 17.78 -6.06 0.36
C PRO A 294 16.74 -7.10 -0.08
N ALA A 295 15.46 -6.81 0.12
CA ALA A 295 14.35 -7.69 -0.26
C ALA A 295 14.26 -7.87 -1.79
N TYR A 296 14.46 -6.82 -2.57
CA TYR A 296 14.52 -6.87 -4.03
C TYR A 296 15.64 -7.79 -4.54
N ARG A 297 16.86 -7.66 -3.99
CA ARG A 297 17.97 -8.55 -4.34
C ARG A 297 17.69 -10.02 -4.01
N MET A 298 16.99 -10.28 -2.91
CA MET A 298 16.53 -11.64 -2.56
C MET A 298 15.50 -12.14 -3.59
N ALA A 299 14.53 -11.32 -3.97
CA ALA A 299 13.52 -11.67 -4.98
C ALA A 299 14.15 -12.07 -6.32
N LEU A 300 15.17 -11.33 -6.78
CA LEU A 300 15.89 -11.67 -8.02
C LEU A 300 16.55 -13.04 -7.94
N LYS A 301 17.26 -13.33 -6.84
CA LYS A 301 17.91 -14.64 -6.63
C LYS A 301 16.90 -15.78 -6.56
N GLU A 302 15.75 -15.55 -5.88
CA GLU A 302 14.67 -16.55 -5.78
C GLU A 302 14.06 -16.86 -7.14
N ALA A 303 13.92 -15.86 -8.02
CA ALA A 303 13.43 -16.02 -9.38
C ALA A 303 14.41 -16.83 -10.25
N GLU A 304 15.71 -16.52 -10.18
CA GLU A 304 16.78 -17.25 -10.89
C GLU A 304 16.80 -18.74 -10.49
N THR A 305 16.71 -19.03 -9.18
CA THR A 305 16.72 -20.41 -8.67
C THR A 305 15.48 -21.18 -9.14
N SER A 306 14.31 -20.55 -9.16
CA SER A 306 13.08 -21.18 -9.62
C SER A 306 13.12 -21.53 -11.11
N THR A 307 13.71 -20.66 -11.94
CA THR A 307 13.87 -20.90 -13.38
C THR A 307 14.87 -22.02 -13.67
N ALA A 308 15.96 -22.11 -12.90
CA ALA A 308 16.95 -23.18 -13.02
C ALA A 308 16.39 -24.55 -12.66
N THR A 309 15.52 -24.64 -11.67
CA THR A 309 14.85 -25.89 -11.27
C THR A 309 13.89 -26.39 -12.34
N VAL A 310 13.09 -25.53 -12.94
CA VAL A 310 12.17 -25.89 -14.03
C VAL A 310 12.92 -26.30 -15.30
N GLY A 311 14.07 -25.67 -15.58
CA GLY A 311 14.91 -26.04 -16.73
C GLY A 311 15.58 -27.41 -16.61
N ASN A 312 15.87 -27.87 -15.37
CA ASN A 312 16.43 -29.20 -15.13
C ASN A 312 15.39 -30.32 -15.19
N ASP A 313 14.16 -30.08 -14.78
CA ASP A 313 13.08 -31.06 -14.87
C ASP A 313 12.61 -31.33 -16.30
N THR A 314 12.82 -30.41 -17.22
CA THR A 314 12.49 -30.58 -18.65
C THR A 314 13.60 -31.34 -19.44
N LEU A 315 14.78 -31.56 -18.85
CA LEU A 315 15.87 -32.34 -19.49
C LEU A 315 15.89 -33.82 -19.06
N ALA A 316 15.03 -34.23 -18.13
CA ALA A 316 14.91 -35.60 -17.63
C ALA A 316 13.72 -36.35 -18.23
N THR A 317 13.30 -36.07 -19.45
CA THR A 317 12.37 -36.95 -20.18
C THR A 317 13.15 -37.98 -21.00
N ASP A 318 13.31 -39.12 -20.42
CA ASP A 318 13.52 -40.47 -20.92
C ASP A 318 13.66 -40.63 -22.44
N ILE A 319 14.87 -40.97 -22.84
CA ILE A 319 15.12 -41.76 -24.03
C ILE A 319 14.67 -43.17 -23.70
N VAL A 320 13.45 -43.55 -24.07
CA VAL A 320 13.01 -44.93 -24.12
C VAL A 320 13.61 -45.54 -25.38
N PRO A 321 14.45 -46.61 -25.29
CA PRO A 321 14.95 -47.32 -26.49
C PRO A 321 13.83 -48.00 -27.24
N GLY A 322 13.80 -47.83 -28.58
CA GLY A 322 12.77 -48.32 -29.46
C GLY A 322 12.53 -49.82 -29.38
N ILE A 323 11.26 -50.20 -29.38
CA ILE A 323 10.77 -51.53 -29.72
C ILE A 323 10.50 -51.53 -31.23
N PRO A 324 11.05 -52.48 -32.01
CA PRO A 324 10.79 -52.55 -33.44
C PRO A 324 9.39 -53.15 -33.67
N PHE A 325 8.57 -52.48 -34.45
CA PHE A 325 7.32 -53.04 -34.99
C PHE A 325 7.62 -54.06 -36.11
N PRO A 326 7.00 -55.25 -36.09
CA PRO A 326 7.06 -56.21 -37.21
C PRO A 326 6.18 -55.72 -38.38
N GLY A 327 6.75 -55.78 -39.56
CA GLY A 327 6.08 -55.41 -40.80
C GLY A 327 4.88 -56.30 -41.15
N LEU A 328 3.85 -55.68 -41.70
CA LEU A 328 2.84 -56.35 -42.51
C LEU A 328 2.90 -55.81 -43.92
N GLY A 329 3.27 -56.77 -44.81
CA GLY A 329 3.34 -56.59 -46.23
C GLY A 329 1.98 -56.40 -46.92
N GLY A 330 2.07 -55.90 -48.07
CA GLY A 330 1.24 -55.43 -49.09
C GLY A 330 -0.10 -56.09 -49.38
N ASN A 331 -0.94 -55.39 -50.05
CA ASN A 331 -1.23 -55.59 -51.46
C ASN A 331 -2.21 -54.50 -51.95
N PRO A 332 -2.12 -54.13 -53.26
CA PRO A 332 -2.96 -53.05 -53.80
C PRO A 332 -4.14 -53.60 -54.54
N GLY A 333 -5.23 -52.86 -54.59
CA GLY A 333 -6.22 -53.22 -55.61
C GLY A 333 -7.61 -52.64 -55.44
N LEU A 334 -7.95 -51.79 -56.42
CA LEU A 334 -9.23 -51.65 -57.09
C LEU A 334 -10.37 -50.83 -56.47
N LEU A 335 -10.56 -49.72 -57.13
CA LEU A 335 -11.78 -49.25 -57.82
C LEU A 335 -13.12 -49.26 -57.03
N HIS A 336 -13.65 -48.13 -56.70
CA HIS A 336 -14.73 -47.42 -57.45
C HIS A 336 -14.96 -46.08 -56.74
#